data_1d4d59a219c1d7ebc725fc44f8d0aa6e
#
_entry.id   1d4d59a219c1d7ebc725fc44f8d0aa6e
#
_cell.length_a   1.000
_cell.length_b   1.000
_cell.length_c   1.000
_cell.angle_alpha   90.00
_cell.angle_beta   90.00
_cell.angle_gamma   90.00
#
_symmetry.space_group_name_H-M   'P 1'
#
loop_
_entity.id
_entity.type
_entity.pdbx_description
1 polymer ?
#
loop_
_entity_poly.entity_id
_entity_poly.type
_entity_poly.pdbx_seq_one_letter_code
_entity_poly.pdbx_strand_id
1 'polypeptide(L)'
;SVGGVGVYASNSNIIDNGGNIKLGANGIGMQLVNPISIATTGGTITGDTAATNAIGMYIESGTTPLTISKDITLLGDKSIGLNVKDTSGSMSLISTGLITIGDSVAQTNPGIGVYSDAQTITEQGTITAGKNSIGIYSSKPSATVTLDTMGTITVGENGTGIYKDGGVLQLNGILNASGSNSVGAYAINGGTITNNLTSFNIGTNAYGIVATGGTAPTNIVSNSSNVTMGDNSIFIYSSDASGTITNNSNVTSTSNSLYGLYGTGTIVNNGALDFSAGTGNIGIYTTGAGNATNNAIISIGDSNSLTNSYGIGMVSDSGSIARNSTTGTINVNGAKSIGMYATGAGSKVINDGVINLNTSQTTGMFIENGAEGINNGLITTTGTGTTQVTGVALKTGGILTNNGTININT
;
A
#
# COMPACT_ATOMS: atom_id res chain seq x y z
N SER A 1 1.48 -39.34 0.85
CA SER A 1 0.25 -39.79 1.50
C SER A 1 -0.89 -38.88 1.06
N VAL A 2 -2.06 -39.46 0.76
CA VAL A 2 -3.28 -38.70 0.54
C VAL A 2 -3.67 -38.11 1.90
N GLY A 3 -3.85 -36.77 1.98
CA GLY A 3 -4.24 -36.12 3.21
C GLY A 3 -5.61 -36.62 3.70
N GLY A 4 -5.77 -36.66 5.04
CA GLY A 4 -7.05 -37.00 5.66
C GLY A 4 -7.95 -35.76 5.78
N VAL A 5 -9.26 -35.98 5.95
CA VAL A 5 -10.25 -34.95 6.28
C VAL A 5 -10.71 -35.16 7.71
N GLY A 6 -10.59 -34.13 8.55
CA GLY A 6 -11.03 -34.20 9.96
C GLY A 6 -12.54 -34.29 10.09
N VAL A 7 -13.28 -33.37 9.45
CA VAL A 7 -14.74 -33.37 9.37
C VAL A 7 -15.15 -33.18 7.93
N TYR A 8 -15.97 -34.10 7.41
CA TYR A 8 -16.67 -33.93 6.13
C TYR A 8 -18.16 -33.81 6.38
N ALA A 9 -18.77 -32.79 5.80
CA ALA A 9 -20.21 -32.62 5.87
C ALA A 9 -20.77 -32.08 4.55
N SER A 10 -21.93 -32.60 4.14
CA SER A 10 -22.65 -32.14 2.96
C SER A 10 -24.15 -31.97 3.30
N ASN A 11 -24.70 -30.82 2.94
CA ASN A 11 -26.09 -30.44 3.18
C ASN A 11 -26.50 -30.67 4.67
N SER A 12 -25.66 -30.26 5.60
CA SER A 12 -25.80 -30.56 7.02
C SER A 12 -25.57 -29.32 7.90
N ASN A 13 -26.08 -29.37 9.11
CA ASN A 13 -25.76 -28.40 10.16
C ASN A 13 -24.45 -28.78 10.83
N ILE A 14 -23.57 -27.79 11.01
CA ILE A 14 -22.32 -27.95 11.71
C ILE A 14 -22.43 -27.20 13.04
N ILE A 15 -22.29 -27.95 14.17
CA ILE A 15 -22.20 -27.40 15.51
C ILE A 15 -20.88 -27.90 16.08
N ASP A 16 -19.92 -27.02 16.28
CA ASP A 16 -18.62 -27.32 16.87
C ASP A 16 -18.43 -26.47 18.13
N ASN A 17 -18.63 -27.11 19.29
CA ASN A 17 -18.61 -26.47 20.61
C ASN A 17 -17.22 -26.56 21.30
N GLY A 18 -16.14 -26.50 20.51
CA GLY A 18 -14.79 -26.45 21.09
C GLY A 18 -13.89 -27.64 20.77
N GLY A 19 -14.25 -28.44 19.76
CA GLY A 19 -13.43 -29.54 19.26
C GLY A 19 -12.11 -29.02 18.64
N ASN A 20 -11.00 -29.75 18.90
CA ASN A 20 -9.71 -29.47 18.28
C ASN A 20 -9.42 -30.46 17.16
N ILE A 21 -8.96 -29.96 16.03
CA ILE A 21 -8.55 -30.77 14.89
C ILE A 21 -7.05 -30.54 14.67
N LYS A 22 -6.25 -31.62 14.69
CA LYS A 22 -4.81 -31.53 14.37
C LYS A 22 -4.57 -32.13 12.97
N LEU A 23 -3.86 -31.37 12.13
CA LEU A 23 -3.57 -31.74 10.76
C LEU A 23 -2.12 -32.18 10.56
N GLY A 24 -1.93 -33.14 9.66
CA GLY A 24 -0.65 -33.45 9.04
C GLY A 24 -0.58 -32.86 7.63
N ALA A 25 0.46 -33.24 6.88
CA ALA A 25 0.63 -32.80 5.49
C ALA A 25 -0.56 -33.19 4.61
N ASN A 26 -0.97 -32.25 3.74
CA ASN A 26 -2.12 -32.39 2.84
C ASN A 26 -3.46 -32.66 3.55
N GLY A 27 -3.55 -32.41 4.86
CA GLY A 27 -4.79 -32.60 5.62
C GLY A 27 -5.78 -31.46 5.42
N ILE A 28 -7.08 -31.77 5.49
CA ILE A 28 -8.17 -30.79 5.50
C ILE A 28 -8.86 -30.89 6.87
N GLY A 29 -8.93 -29.79 7.59
CA GLY A 29 -9.58 -29.77 8.90
C GLY A 29 -11.08 -30.02 8.80
N MET A 30 -11.77 -29.13 8.12
CA MET A 30 -13.20 -29.28 7.81
C MET A 30 -13.41 -29.11 6.29
N GLN A 31 -14.11 -30.06 5.68
CA GLN A 31 -14.58 -29.98 4.31
C GLN A 31 -16.11 -29.93 4.32
N LEU A 32 -16.66 -28.76 4.01
CA LEU A 32 -18.09 -28.49 4.09
C LEU A 32 -18.65 -28.15 2.71
N VAL A 33 -19.63 -28.95 2.28
CA VAL A 33 -20.28 -28.77 0.98
C VAL A 33 -21.76 -28.44 1.23
N ASN A 34 -22.19 -27.27 0.78
CA ASN A 34 -23.54 -26.74 1.00
C ASN A 34 -24.01 -26.86 2.47
N PRO A 35 -23.25 -26.37 3.46
CA PRO A 35 -23.67 -26.43 4.84
C PRO A 35 -24.98 -25.63 5.02
N ILE A 36 -25.92 -26.20 5.79
CA ILE A 36 -27.18 -25.51 6.10
C ILE A 36 -26.92 -24.40 7.13
N SER A 37 -26.10 -24.70 8.12
CA SER A 37 -25.61 -23.73 9.11
C SER A 37 -24.24 -24.13 9.60
N ILE A 38 -23.43 -23.14 9.99
CA ILE A 38 -22.14 -23.31 10.64
C ILE A 38 -22.18 -22.52 11.95
N ALA A 39 -22.10 -23.21 13.09
CA ALA A 39 -21.96 -22.62 14.41
C ALA A 39 -20.68 -23.17 15.03
N THR A 40 -19.64 -22.33 15.11
CA THR A 40 -18.35 -22.69 15.72
C THR A 40 -18.14 -21.78 16.92
N THR A 41 -18.18 -22.35 18.14
CA THR A 41 -18.13 -21.58 19.40
C THR A 41 -16.82 -21.72 20.17
N GLY A 42 -15.82 -22.39 19.58
CA GLY A 42 -14.51 -22.57 20.22
C GLY A 42 -13.70 -23.68 19.56
N GLY A 43 -12.61 -24.08 20.22
CA GLY A 43 -11.65 -25.04 19.68
C GLY A 43 -10.82 -24.50 18.52
N THR A 44 -9.85 -25.28 18.07
CA THR A 44 -8.89 -24.85 17.07
C THR A 44 -8.66 -25.88 15.97
N ILE A 45 -8.32 -25.43 14.77
CA ILE A 45 -7.72 -26.28 13.73
C ILE A 45 -6.24 -25.95 13.71
N THR A 46 -5.37 -26.95 13.96
CA THR A 46 -3.93 -26.73 14.07
C THR A 46 -3.14 -27.65 13.14
N GLY A 47 -2.04 -27.14 12.60
CA GLY A 47 -1.01 -27.90 11.90
C GLY A 47 0.36 -27.31 12.23
N ASP A 48 1.31 -28.17 12.63
CA ASP A 48 2.70 -27.76 12.87
C ASP A 48 3.45 -27.52 11.53
N THR A 49 4.75 -27.25 11.61
CA THR A 49 5.58 -26.99 10.40
C THR A 49 5.67 -28.17 9.44
N ALA A 50 5.37 -29.41 9.88
CA ALA A 50 5.32 -30.59 9.01
C ALA A 50 3.97 -30.72 8.27
N ALA A 51 2.94 -29.98 8.68
CA ALA A 51 1.61 -29.98 8.06
C ALA A 51 1.60 -29.10 6.78
N THR A 52 2.45 -29.40 5.82
CA THR A 52 2.55 -28.68 4.55
C THR A 52 1.32 -28.91 3.65
N ASN A 53 0.95 -27.93 2.83
CA ASN A 53 -0.24 -27.95 1.95
C ASN A 53 -1.54 -28.29 2.71
N ALA A 54 -1.64 -27.96 4.00
CA ALA A 54 -2.83 -28.20 4.77
C ALA A 54 -3.90 -27.13 4.52
N ILE A 55 -5.16 -27.50 4.62
CA ILE A 55 -6.30 -26.57 4.54
C ILE A 55 -7.06 -26.64 5.87
N GLY A 56 -7.19 -25.50 6.54
CA GLY A 56 -7.95 -25.42 7.78
C GLY A 56 -9.42 -25.73 7.56
N MET A 57 -10.09 -24.89 6.77
CA MET A 57 -11.47 -25.14 6.34
C MET A 57 -11.59 -24.96 4.84
N TYR A 58 -12.15 -25.96 4.15
CA TYR A 58 -12.64 -25.85 2.78
C TYR A 58 -14.16 -25.79 2.79
N ILE A 59 -14.73 -24.74 2.23
CA ILE A 59 -16.16 -24.51 2.22
C ILE A 59 -16.61 -24.25 0.77
N GLU A 60 -17.55 -25.05 0.29
CA GLU A 60 -18.24 -24.83 -0.97
C GLU A 60 -19.72 -24.56 -0.65
N SER A 61 -20.21 -23.34 -0.91
CA SER A 61 -21.53 -22.94 -0.45
C SER A 61 -22.14 -21.85 -1.34
N GLY A 62 -23.48 -21.84 -1.42
CA GLY A 62 -24.27 -20.72 -1.91
C GLY A 62 -24.99 -19.94 -0.80
N THR A 63 -24.76 -20.31 0.47
CA THR A 63 -25.39 -19.64 1.63
C THR A 63 -24.82 -18.23 1.82
N THR A 64 -25.67 -17.26 2.13
CA THR A 64 -25.26 -15.87 2.36
C THR A 64 -26.12 -15.24 3.48
N PRO A 65 -25.51 -14.53 4.47
CA PRO A 65 -24.07 -14.46 4.72
C PRO A 65 -23.52 -15.76 5.32
N LEU A 66 -22.25 -16.05 5.03
CA LEU A 66 -21.48 -17.13 5.66
C LEU A 66 -20.51 -16.51 6.68
N THR A 67 -20.73 -16.78 7.96
CA THR A 67 -19.85 -16.29 9.04
C THR A 67 -18.99 -17.43 9.57
N ILE A 68 -17.67 -17.23 9.61
CA ILE A 68 -16.69 -18.19 10.11
C ILE A 68 -15.92 -17.55 11.26
N SER A 69 -16.05 -18.16 12.46
CA SER A 69 -15.38 -17.72 13.70
C SER A 69 -14.36 -18.73 14.23
N LYS A 70 -14.05 -19.77 13.46
CA LYS A 70 -13.09 -20.81 13.88
C LYS A 70 -11.65 -20.28 13.87
N ASP A 71 -10.93 -20.54 14.97
CA ASP A 71 -9.51 -20.26 15.04
C ASP A 71 -8.72 -21.33 14.27
N ILE A 72 -7.79 -20.88 13.45
CA ILE A 72 -6.99 -21.74 12.56
C ILE A 72 -5.52 -21.35 12.69
N THR A 73 -4.65 -22.32 13.00
CA THR A 73 -3.20 -22.13 13.04
C THR A 73 -2.51 -23.21 12.21
N LEU A 74 -1.98 -22.86 11.06
CA LEU A 74 -1.28 -23.75 10.14
C LEU A 74 0.13 -23.21 9.88
N LEU A 75 1.13 -23.87 10.46
CA LEU A 75 2.53 -23.44 10.38
C LEU A 75 3.31 -24.08 9.23
N GLY A 76 2.71 -25.04 8.54
CA GLY A 76 3.34 -25.73 7.41
C GLY A 76 3.33 -24.89 6.13
N ASP A 77 4.34 -25.07 5.30
CA ASP A 77 4.47 -24.40 4.00
C ASP A 77 3.24 -24.60 3.10
N LYS A 78 2.83 -23.58 2.34
CA LYS A 78 1.72 -23.60 1.37
C LYS A 78 0.35 -23.94 1.96
N SER A 79 0.16 -23.67 3.23
CA SER A 79 -1.11 -23.96 3.89
C SER A 79 -2.13 -22.84 3.65
N ILE A 80 -3.42 -23.21 3.64
CA ILE A 80 -4.53 -22.27 3.49
C ILE A 80 -5.39 -22.34 4.75
N GLY A 81 -5.58 -21.22 5.42
CA GLY A 81 -6.43 -21.16 6.61
C GLY A 81 -7.90 -21.41 6.24
N LEU A 82 -8.48 -20.54 5.48
CA LEU A 82 -9.87 -20.60 5.02
C LEU A 82 -9.90 -20.57 3.49
N ASN A 83 -10.44 -21.60 2.87
CA ASN A 83 -10.64 -21.70 1.43
C ASN A 83 -12.16 -21.75 1.16
N VAL A 84 -12.72 -20.69 0.58
CA VAL A 84 -14.16 -20.57 0.37
C VAL A 84 -14.45 -20.42 -1.11
N LYS A 85 -15.28 -21.34 -1.63
CA LYS A 85 -15.78 -21.35 -3.00
C LYS A 85 -17.26 -20.96 -3.03
N ASP A 86 -17.57 -19.88 -3.73
CA ASP A 86 -18.93 -19.39 -3.93
C ASP A 86 -19.62 -20.14 -5.08
N THR A 87 -20.66 -20.92 -4.78
CA THR A 87 -21.46 -21.62 -5.79
C THR A 87 -22.66 -20.82 -6.27
N SER A 88 -23.03 -19.74 -5.59
CA SER A 88 -24.13 -18.86 -5.97
C SER A 88 -23.74 -17.69 -6.87
N GLY A 89 -22.46 -17.32 -6.82
CA GLY A 89 -21.94 -16.11 -7.47
C GLY A 89 -22.25 -14.80 -6.72
N SER A 90 -22.92 -14.88 -5.56
CA SER A 90 -23.37 -13.72 -4.76
C SER A 90 -23.10 -13.87 -3.26
N MET A 91 -22.25 -14.82 -2.86
CA MET A 91 -21.95 -15.09 -1.45
C MET A 91 -21.34 -13.88 -0.75
N SER A 92 -21.73 -13.68 0.51
CA SER A 92 -21.08 -12.80 1.48
C SER A 92 -20.38 -13.64 2.53
N LEU A 93 -19.05 -13.53 2.60
CA LEU A 93 -18.22 -14.18 3.60
C LEU A 93 -17.84 -13.16 4.69
N ILE A 94 -18.01 -13.53 5.96
CA ILE A 94 -17.55 -12.79 7.13
C ILE A 94 -16.60 -13.70 7.91
N SER A 95 -15.34 -13.29 8.06
CA SER A 95 -14.32 -13.97 8.85
C SER A 95 -14.10 -13.20 10.15
N THR A 96 -14.25 -13.87 11.29
CA THR A 96 -14.14 -13.26 12.65
C THR A 96 -13.13 -13.98 13.54
N GLY A 97 -12.60 -15.14 13.11
CA GLY A 97 -11.66 -15.95 13.88
C GLY A 97 -10.23 -15.44 13.82
N LEU A 98 -9.36 -16.09 14.60
CA LEU A 98 -7.91 -15.91 14.51
C LEU A 98 -7.35 -16.89 13.47
N ILE A 99 -6.74 -16.37 12.42
CA ILE A 99 -6.08 -17.19 11.39
C ILE A 99 -4.58 -16.91 11.42
N THR A 100 -3.78 -17.94 11.68
CA THR A 100 -2.32 -17.88 11.65
C THR A 100 -1.79 -18.83 10.60
N ILE A 101 -1.06 -18.29 9.63
CA ILE A 101 -0.35 -19.04 8.59
C ILE A 101 1.15 -18.86 8.80
N GLY A 102 1.89 -19.97 8.78
CA GLY A 102 3.34 -19.98 8.90
C GLY A 102 4.05 -19.45 7.67
N ASP A 103 5.37 -19.58 7.70
CA ASP A 103 6.24 -19.16 6.61
C ASP A 103 6.08 -20.09 5.40
N SER A 104 6.14 -19.50 4.21
CA SER A 104 6.25 -20.25 2.95
C SER A 104 7.65 -20.16 2.39
N VAL A 105 8.09 -21.23 1.73
CA VAL A 105 9.44 -21.33 1.13
C VAL A 105 9.61 -20.33 -0.01
N ALA A 106 8.55 -20.11 -0.80
CA ALA A 106 8.60 -19.22 -1.95
C ALA A 106 7.29 -18.43 -2.14
N GLN A 107 7.41 -17.19 -2.61
CA GLN A 107 6.27 -16.35 -2.98
C GLN A 107 5.44 -16.90 -4.14
N THR A 108 6.01 -17.72 -5.00
CA THR A 108 5.31 -18.34 -6.15
C THR A 108 4.26 -19.37 -5.73
N ASN A 109 4.30 -19.82 -4.48
CA ASN A 109 3.35 -20.75 -3.91
C ASN A 109 3.15 -20.44 -2.41
N PRO A 110 2.50 -19.31 -2.12
CA PRO A 110 2.38 -18.79 -0.76
C PRO A 110 1.43 -19.59 0.11
N GLY A 111 1.62 -19.51 1.43
CA GLY A 111 0.55 -19.76 2.38
C GLY A 111 -0.49 -18.64 2.31
N ILE A 112 -1.76 -18.94 2.57
CA ILE A 112 -2.85 -17.96 2.44
C ILE A 112 -3.76 -18.04 3.66
N GLY A 113 -3.99 -16.89 4.32
CA GLY A 113 -4.95 -16.81 5.42
C GLY A 113 -6.37 -17.10 4.97
N VAL A 114 -6.89 -16.27 4.06
CA VAL A 114 -8.22 -16.45 3.46
C VAL A 114 -8.09 -16.43 1.94
N TYR A 115 -8.44 -17.53 1.28
CA TYR A 115 -8.63 -17.63 -0.16
C TYR A 115 -10.12 -17.67 -0.47
N SER A 116 -10.66 -16.75 -1.28
CA SER A 116 -12.08 -16.75 -1.58
C SER A 116 -12.41 -16.13 -2.93
N ASP A 117 -13.45 -16.69 -3.60
CA ASP A 117 -14.11 -16.12 -4.76
C ASP A 117 -15.53 -15.56 -4.44
N ALA A 118 -15.84 -15.36 -3.15
CA ALA A 118 -17.09 -14.75 -2.71
C ALA A 118 -17.26 -13.32 -3.27
N GLN A 119 -18.53 -12.90 -3.48
CA GLN A 119 -18.86 -11.55 -3.96
C GLN A 119 -18.49 -10.46 -2.95
N THR A 120 -18.63 -10.75 -1.66
CA THR A 120 -18.11 -9.89 -0.59
C THR A 120 -17.30 -10.70 0.42
N ILE A 121 -16.19 -10.13 0.86
CA ILE A 121 -15.34 -10.69 1.92
C ILE A 121 -15.16 -9.60 2.96
N THR A 122 -15.57 -9.87 4.20
CA THR A 122 -15.38 -8.95 5.34
C THR A 122 -14.51 -9.63 6.39
N GLU A 123 -13.35 -9.08 6.66
CA GLU A 123 -12.46 -9.55 7.72
C GLU A 123 -12.64 -8.69 8.97
N GLN A 124 -13.12 -9.31 10.04
CA GLN A 124 -13.35 -8.72 11.35
C GLN A 124 -12.47 -9.32 12.44
N GLY A 125 -11.79 -10.42 12.13
CA GLY A 125 -10.89 -11.12 13.03
C GLY A 125 -9.44 -10.66 12.88
N THR A 126 -8.54 -11.58 13.13
CA THR A 126 -7.09 -11.34 13.00
C THR A 126 -6.46 -12.37 12.08
N ILE A 127 -5.74 -11.88 11.07
CA ILE A 127 -4.93 -12.72 10.20
C ILE A 127 -3.46 -12.41 10.43
N THR A 128 -2.67 -13.44 10.75
CA THR A 128 -1.21 -13.38 10.77
C THR A 128 -0.67 -14.30 9.68
N ALA A 129 -0.04 -13.74 8.67
CA ALA A 129 0.60 -14.47 7.58
C ALA A 129 2.12 -14.33 7.70
N GLY A 130 2.82 -15.44 7.74
CA GLY A 130 4.27 -15.48 7.87
C GLY A 130 5.01 -15.00 6.62
N LYS A 131 6.31 -15.30 6.56
CA LYS A 131 7.16 -14.97 5.41
C LYS A 131 6.60 -15.57 4.11
N ASN A 132 6.69 -14.81 3.01
CA ASN A 132 6.24 -15.21 1.66
C ASN A 132 4.75 -15.63 1.61
N SER A 133 3.91 -15.19 2.54
CA SER A 133 2.51 -15.59 2.68
C SER A 133 1.56 -14.42 2.40
N ILE A 134 0.29 -14.73 2.16
CA ILE A 134 -0.75 -13.73 1.84
C ILE A 134 -1.83 -13.77 2.94
N GLY A 135 -2.23 -12.61 3.44
CA GLY A 135 -3.34 -12.53 4.39
C GLY A 135 -4.67 -12.90 3.74
N ILE A 136 -5.13 -12.11 2.77
CA ILE A 136 -6.35 -12.36 1.99
C ILE A 136 -6.02 -12.41 0.51
N TYR A 137 -6.46 -13.45 -0.17
CA TYR A 137 -6.46 -13.57 -1.63
C TYR A 137 -7.89 -13.63 -2.14
N SER A 138 -8.34 -12.58 -2.83
CA SER A 138 -9.66 -12.53 -3.46
C SER A 138 -9.50 -12.71 -4.97
N SER A 139 -10.03 -13.82 -5.49
CA SER A 139 -9.90 -14.21 -6.90
C SER A 139 -11.02 -13.70 -7.80
N LYS A 140 -12.13 -13.19 -7.24
CA LYS A 140 -13.28 -12.72 -8.04
C LYS A 140 -13.11 -11.24 -8.41
N PRO A 141 -13.00 -10.89 -9.71
CA PRO A 141 -12.72 -9.52 -10.14
C PRO A 141 -13.75 -8.48 -9.71
N SER A 142 -15.05 -8.86 -9.60
CA SER A 142 -16.11 -7.94 -9.18
C SER A 142 -16.32 -7.85 -7.68
N ALA A 143 -15.56 -8.61 -6.88
CA ALA A 143 -15.78 -8.69 -5.43
C ALA A 143 -15.46 -7.40 -4.70
N THR A 144 -16.12 -7.21 -3.55
CA THR A 144 -15.74 -6.25 -2.53
C THR A 144 -15.01 -6.97 -1.40
N VAL A 145 -13.80 -6.52 -1.08
CA VAL A 145 -13.05 -6.97 0.10
C VAL A 145 -13.00 -5.82 1.11
N THR A 146 -13.42 -6.09 2.32
CA THR A 146 -13.40 -5.13 3.43
C THR A 146 -12.54 -5.67 4.57
N LEU A 147 -11.47 -4.96 4.92
CA LEU A 147 -10.85 -5.08 6.23
C LEU A 147 -11.65 -4.16 7.16
N ASP A 148 -12.48 -4.76 8.01
CA ASP A 148 -13.37 -4.05 8.93
C ASP A 148 -12.59 -3.31 10.02
N THR A 149 -13.22 -2.38 10.70
CA THR A 149 -12.60 -1.60 11.80
C THR A 149 -12.08 -2.47 12.96
N MET A 150 -12.64 -3.65 13.15
CA MET A 150 -12.18 -4.64 14.14
C MET A 150 -11.09 -5.56 13.57
N GLY A 151 -10.95 -5.62 12.24
CA GLY A 151 -10.04 -6.52 11.56
C GLY A 151 -8.58 -6.09 11.67
N THR A 152 -7.70 -7.06 11.83
CA THR A 152 -6.24 -6.85 11.82
C THR A 152 -5.58 -7.85 10.88
N ILE A 153 -4.73 -7.35 9.99
CA ILE A 153 -3.88 -8.20 9.14
C ILE A 153 -2.42 -7.85 9.42
N THR A 154 -1.61 -8.87 9.70
CA THR A 154 -0.16 -8.76 9.87
C THR A 154 0.54 -9.70 8.91
N VAL A 155 1.56 -9.20 8.20
CA VAL A 155 2.35 -10.01 7.27
C VAL A 155 3.84 -9.91 7.55
N GLY A 156 4.50 -11.04 7.38
CA GLY A 156 5.94 -11.19 7.54
C GLY A 156 6.73 -10.71 6.32
N GLU A 157 8.02 -11.01 6.31
CA GLU A 157 8.95 -10.68 5.22
C GLU A 157 8.44 -11.20 3.87
N ASN A 158 8.52 -10.38 2.82
CA ASN A 158 8.03 -10.68 1.47
C ASN A 158 6.54 -11.09 1.41
N GLY A 159 5.76 -10.82 2.45
CA GLY A 159 4.34 -11.16 2.49
C GLY A 159 3.46 -10.08 1.86
N THR A 160 2.22 -10.44 1.55
CA THR A 160 1.19 -9.51 1.05
C THR A 160 -0.03 -9.54 1.98
N GLY A 161 -0.45 -8.37 2.47
CA GLY A 161 -1.63 -8.30 3.35
C GLY A 161 -2.89 -8.70 2.62
N ILE A 162 -3.24 -7.98 1.57
CA ILE A 162 -4.42 -8.26 0.75
C ILE A 162 -4.02 -8.24 -0.72
N TYR A 163 -4.30 -9.33 -1.43
CA TYR A 163 -4.22 -9.40 -2.89
C TYR A 163 -5.63 -9.35 -3.48
N LYS A 164 -5.87 -8.39 -4.37
CA LYS A 164 -7.18 -8.17 -4.98
C LYS A 164 -7.08 -8.02 -6.50
N ASP A 165 -7.85 -8.81 -7.20
CA ASP A 165 -8.02 -8.71 -8.65
C ASP A 165 -9.31 -7.94 -8.97
N GLY A 166 -9.19 -6.70 -9.46
CA GLY A 166 -10.33 -5.82 -9.78
C GLY A 166 -11.27 -5.50 -8.60
N GLY A 167 -12.40 -4.87 -8.87
CA GLY A 167 -13.48 -4.64 -7.90
C GLY A 167 -13.17 -3.58 -6.82
N VAL A 168 -13.60 -3.83 -5.58
CA VAL A 168 -13.51 -2.84 -4.49
C VAL A 168 -12.70 -3.38 -3.32
N LEU A 169 -11.79 -2.58 -2.81
CA LEU A 169 -11.03 -2.83 -1.58
C LEU A 169 -11.27 -1.69 -0.59
N GLN A 170 -11.83 -2.02 0.57
CA GLN A 170 -12.08 -1.10 1.68
C GLN A 170 -11.21 -1.50 2.87
N LEU A 171 -10.31 -0.61 3.30
CA LEU A 171 -9.39 -0.82 4.39
C LEU A 171 -9.77 0.10 5.54
N ASN A 172 -10.40 -0.42 6.61
CA ASN A 172 -10.88 0.39 7.74
C ASN A 172 -10.24 -0.02 9.08
N GLY A 173 -9.58 -1.18 9.15
CA GLY A 173 -8.99 -1.74 10.36
C GLY A 173 -7.51 -1.39 10.56
N ILE A 174 -6.73 -2.42 10.90
CA ILE A 174 -5.28 -2.33 11.10
C ILE A 174 -4.58 -3.21 10.06
N LEU A 175 -3.60 -2.63 9.37
CA LEU A 175 -2.78 -3.36 8.40
C LEU A 175 -1.30 -3.19 8.74
N ASN A 176 -0.67 -4.29 9.15
CA ASN A 176 0.74 -4.36 9.51
C ASN A 176 1.52 -5.09 8.42
N ALA A 177 2.02 -4.34 7.43
CA ALA A 177 2.97 -4.81 6.44
C ALA A 177 4.40 -4.47 6.89
N SER A 178 4.73 -4.81 8.16
CA SER A 178 5.97 -4.44 8.82
C SER A 178 7.15 -5.36 8.49
N GLY A 179 6.91 -6.50 7.85
CA GLY A 179 7.97 -7.35 7.32
C GLY A 179 8.76 -6.65 6.21
N SER A 180 10.06 -6.91 6.10
CA SER A 180 10.87 -6.37 5.01
C SER A 180 10.35 -6.85 3.65
N ASN A 181 10.39 -5.99 2.64
CA ASN A 181 9.91 -6.26 1.27
C ASN A 181 8.43 -6.69 1.20
N SER A 182 7.63 -6.39 2.22
CA SER A 182 6.21 -6.73 2.23
C SER A 182 5.37 -5.73 1.42
N VAL A 183 4.14 -6.12 1.12
CA VAL A 183 3.12 -5.28 0.49
C VAL A 183 1.88 -5.28 1.38
N GLY A 184 1.40 -4.11 1.77
CA GLY A 184 0.16 -4.01 2.55
C GLY A 184 -1.05 -4.46 1.74
N ALA A 185 -1.34 -3.76 0.64
CA ALA A 185 -2.41 -4.12 -0.29
C ALA A 185 -1.90 -4.07 -1.73
N TYR A 186 -2.19 -5.12 -2.50
CA TYR A 186 -1.84 -5.23 -3.91
C TYR A 186 -3.10 -5.40 -4.75
N ALA A 187 -3.36 -4.46 -5.65
CA ALA A 187 -4.50 -4.51 -6.56
C ALA A 187 -4.06 -4.53 -8.02
N ILE A 188 -4.70 -5.39 -8.82
CA ILE A 188 -4.48 -5.49 -10.27
C ILE A 188 -5.80 -5.36 -11.01
N ASN A 189 -5.74 -5.12 -12.32
CA ASN A 189 -6.90 -5.11 -13.24
C ASN A 189 -7.99 -4.08 -12.93
N GLY A 190 -7.62 -2.98 -12.28
CA GLY A 190 -8.52 -1.86 -12.01
C GLY A 190 -9.31 -1.99 -10.70
N GLY A 191 -10.21 -1.05 -10.49
CA GLY A 191 -11.08 -1.03 -9.31
C GLY A 191 -10.87 0.18 -8.40
N THR A 192 -11.47 0.12 -7.22
CA THR A 192 -11.39 1.21 -6.24
C THR A 192 -10.77 0.71 -4.94
N ILE A 193 -9.77 1.44 -4.44
CA ILE A 193 -9.18 1.21 -3.13
C ILE A 193 -9.52 2.42 -2.25
N THR A 194 -10.24 2.19 -1.15
CA THR A 194 -10.47 3.20 -0.12
C THR A 194 -9.69 2.81 1.13
N ASN A 195 -8.67 3.59 1.46
CA ASN A 195 -7.80 3.36 2.60
C ASN A 195 -8.18 4.32 3.74
N ASN A 196 -8.92 3.82 4.72
CA ASN A 196 -9.29 4.50 5.96
C ASN A 196 -8.66 3.82 7.18
N LEU A 197 -7.52 3.13 7.01
CA LEU A 197 -6.87 2.40 8.09
C LEU A 197 -6.65 3.30 9.32
N THR A 198 -6.96 2.76 10.49
CA THR A 198 -6.70 3.42 11.78
C THR A 198 -5.22 3.30 12.16
N SER A 199 -4.54 2.25 11.68
CA SER A 199 -3.10 2.07 11.76
C SER A 199 -2.60 1.34 10.52
N PHE A 200 -1.59 1.91 9.88
CA PHE A 200 -0.94 1.34 8.70
C PHE A 200 0.57 1.34 8.90
N ASN A 201 1.14 0.17 9.17
CA ASN A 201 2.57 0.00 9.39
C ASN A 201 3.22 -0.59 8.13
N ILE A 202 4.18 0.13 7.57
CA ILE A 202 4.92 -0.24 6.36
C ILE A 202 6.38 -0.47 6.76
N GLY A 203 6.90 -1.65 6.48
CA GLY A 203 8.26 -2.06 6.85
C GLY A 203 9.34 -1.48 5.96
N THR A 204 10.57 -1.93 6.18
CA THR A 204 11.74 -1.54 5.36
C THR A 204 11.66 -2.20 3.98
N ASN A 205 12.01 -1.48 2.91
CA ASN A 205 11.91 -1.89 1.51
C ASN A 205 10.49 -2.33 1.12
N ALA A 206 9.46 -1.90 1.83
CA ALA A 206 8.09 -2.36 1.70
C ALA A 206 7.21 -1.34 0.96
N TYR A 207 6.05 -1.82 0.52
CA TYR A 207 5.04 -0.99 -0.12
C TYR A 207 3.77 -0.99 0.73
N GLY A 208 3.20 0.18 0.94
CA GLY A 208 1.89 0.28 1.58
C GLY A 208 0.78 -0.22 0.66
N ILE A 209 0.48 0.53 -0.39
CA ILE A 209 -0.50 0.15 -1.42
C ILE A 209 0.20 0.10 -2.76
N VAL A 210 -0.01 -0.98 -3.50
CA VAL A 210 0.45 -1.16 -4.88
C VAL A 210 -0.76 -1.34 -5.78
N ALA A 211 -0.84 -0.54 -6.84
CA ALA A 211 -1.80 -0.72 -7.92
C ALA A 211 -1.07 -0.89 -9.25
N THR A 212 -1.45 -1.90 -10.01
CA THR A 212 -0.97 -2.09 -11.37
C THR A 212 -2.13 -2.04 -12.35
N GLY A 213 -1.91 -1.41 -13.49
CA GLY A 213 -2.92 -1.26 -14.51
C GLY A 213 -3.42 -2.58 -15.08
N GLY A 214 -4.54 -2.53 -15.76
CA GLY A 214 -5.18 -3.65 -16.39
C GLY A 214 -6.24 -3.17 -17.40
N THR A 215 -7.37 -3.86 -17.45
CA THR A 215 -8.48 -3.52 -18.37
C THR A 215 -9.29 -2.30 -17.96
N ALA A 216 -9.21 -1.89 -16.71
CA ALA A 216 -9.89 -0.72 -16.14
C ALA A 216 -8.95 0.07 -15.22
N PRO A 217 -9.19 1.39 -15.02
CA PRO A 217 -8.38 2.21 -14.14
C PRO A 217 -8.53 1.79 -12.66
N THR A 218 -7.42 1.89 -11.92
CA THR A 218 -7.41 1.72 -10.47
C THR A 218 -7.43 3.08 -9.78
N ASN A 219 -8.43 3.32 -8.96
CA ASN A 219 -8.58 4.57 -8.22
C ASN A 219 -8.31 4.34 -6.72
N ILE A 220 -7.33 5.04 -6.19
CA ILE A 220 -6.92 4.95 -4.79
C ILE A 220 -7.30 6.25 -4.09
N VAL A 221 -8.06 6.15 -2.99
CA VAL A 221 -8.32 7.26 -2.06
C VAL A 221 -7.79 6.85 -0.69
N SER A 222 -6.85 7.63 -0.15
CA SER A 222 -6.24 7.37 1.16
C SER A 222 -6.63 8.44 2.16
N ASN A 223 -7.23 8.01 3.28
CA ASN A 223 -7.64 8.81 4.42
C ASN A 223 -7.08 8.24 5.75
N SER A 224 -6.04 7.41 5.70
CA SER A 224 -5.46 6.79 6.91
C SER A 224 -5.06 7.84 7.93
N SER A 225 -5.32 7.55 9.20
CA SER A 225 -5.03 8.47 10.30
C SER A 225 -3.65 8.29 10.91
N ASN A 226 -3.07 7.09 10.84
CA ASN A 226 -1.78 6.78 11.43
C ASN A 226 -0.98 5.87 10.49
N VAL A 227 0.02 6.45 9.81
CA VAL A 227 0.89 5.76 8.87
C VAL A 227 2.32 5.79 9.40
N THR A 228 2.94 4.63 9.56
CA THR A 228 4.38 4.50 9.85
C THR A 228 5.09 3.88 8.67
N MET A 229 6.30 4.34 8.37
CA MET A 229 7.08 3.90 7.22
C MET A 229 8.51 3.57 7.66
N GLY A 230 9.01 2.41 7.26
CA GLY A 230 10.42 2.01 7.39
C GLY A 230 11.27 2.53 6.23
N ASP A 231 12.59 2.44 6.35
CA ASP A 231 13.53 2.90 5.31
C ASP A 231 13.27 2.26 3.94
N ASN A 232 13.52 3.00 2.87
CA ASN A 232 13.36 2.58 1.47
C ASN A 232 11.94 2.13 1.12
N SER A 233 10.91 2.60 1.81
CA SER A 233 9.53 2.21 1.56
C SER A 233 8.76 3.23 0.72
N ILE A 234 7.65 2.76 0.15
CA ILE A 234 6.71 3.57 -0.63
C ILE A 234 5.34 3.50 0.01
N PHE A 235 4.73 4.67 0.30
CA PHE A 235 3.39 4.69 0.88
C PHE A 235 2.35 4.22 -0.14
N ILE A 236 2.26 4.87 -1.30
CA ILE A 236 1.36 4.47 -2.39
C ILE A 236 2.13 4.46 -3.71
N TYR A 237 2.10 3.32 -4.39
CA TYR A 237 2.65 3.12 -5.72
C TYR A 237 1.57 2.75 -6.72
N SER A 238 1.53 3.41 -7.88
CA SER A 238 0.66 3.01 -8.98
C SER A 238 1.40 3.06 -10.32
N SER A 239 1.46 1.94 -11.02
CA SER A 239 1.90 1.87 -12.42
C SER A 239 0.75 1.96 -13.43
N ASP A 240 -0.47 2.23 -12.96
CA ASP A 240 -1.65 2.40 -13.82
C ASP A 240 -1.69 3.82 -14.39
N ALA A 241 -1.37 3.96 -15.68
CA ALA A 241 -1.36 5.25 -16.35
C ALA A 241 -2.74 5.91 -16.47
N SER A 242 -3.81 5.15 -16.39
CA SER A 242 -5.21 5.63 -16.39
C SER A 242 -5.79 5.79 -14.99
N GLY A 243 -5.09 5.28 -13.97
CA GLY A 243 -5.52 5.29 -12.59
C GLY A 243 -5.31 6.63 -11.88
N THR A 244 -5.88 6.73 -10.69
CA THR A 244 -5.74 7.92 -9.83
C THR A 244 -5.27 7.54 -8.43
N ILE A 245 -4.41 8.38 -7.84
CA ILE A 245 -4.08 8.40 -6.43
C ILE A 245 -4.59 9.72 -5.84
N THR A 246 -5.49 9.66 -4.87
CA THR A 246 -5.91 10.81 -4.07
C THR A 246 -5.47 10.54 -2.63
N ASN A 247 -4.50 11.30 -2.14
CA ASN A 247 -4.03 11.22 -0.76
C ASN A 247 -4.63 12.36 0.07
N ASN A 248 -5.43 12.01 1.08
CA ASN A 248 -5.91 12.92 2.10
C ASN A 248 -5.26 12.62 3.48
N SER A 249 -4.40 11.59 3.54
CA SER A 249 -3.69 11.20 4.75
C SER A 249 -2.55 12.16 5.06
N ASN A 250 -2.38 12.50 6.33
CA ASN A 250 -1.15 13.10 6.81
C ASN A 250 -0.14 12.00 7.13
N VAL A 251 1.03 12.05 6.50
CA VAL A 251 2.10 11.07 6.68
C VAL A 251 3.33 11.76 7.23
N THR A 252 3.79 11.33 8.39
CA THR A 252 5.03 11.81 9.00
C THR A 252 5.98 10.64 9.20
N SER A 253 7.24 10.77 8.79
CA SER A 253 8.25 9.73 8.98
C SER A 253 9.64 10.33 9.23
N THR A 254 10.41 9.61 10.06
CA THR A 254 11.83 9.89 10.30
C THR A 254 12.76 8.97 9.52
N SER A 255 12.21 8.05 8.75
CA SER A 255 12.94 7.07 7.94
C SER A 255 13.53 7.69 6.68
N ASN A 256 14.45 6.96 6.05
CA ASN A 256 15.25 7.44 4.93
C ASN A 256 14.82 6.80 3.60
N SER A 257 15.10 7.48 2.49
CA SER A 257 14.88 6.99 1.12
C SER A 257 13.43 6.59 0.85
N LEU A 258 12.50 7.38 1.38
CA LEU A 258 11.07 7.16 1.23
C LEU A 258 10.53 7.77 -0.06
N TYR A 259 9.45 7.17 -0.56
CA TYR A 259 8.55 7.81 -1.50
C TYR A 259 7.16 7.92 -0.84
N GLY A 260 6.62 9.14 -0.77
CA GLY A 260 5.23 9.33 -0.34
C GLY A 260 4.28 8.77 -1.38
N LEU A 261 4.18 9.40 -2.53
CA LEU A 261 3.33 8.97 -3.64
C LEU A 261 4.18 8.78 -4.90
N TYR A 262 3.99 7.63 -5.55
CA TYR A 262 4.70 7.33 -6.80
C TYR A 262 3.71 6.81 -7.85
N GLY A 263 3.65 7.43 -9.04
CA GLY A 263 2.72 6.94 -10.05
C GLY A 263 2.94 7.44 -11.47
N THR A 264 2.32 6.71 -12.41
CA THR A 264 2.30 7.02 -13.84
C THR A 264 0.97 7.65 -14.30
N GLY A 265 -0.08 7.60 -13.47
CA GLY A 265 -1.39 8.20 -13.72
C GLY A 265 -1.56 9.58 -13.07
N THR A 266 -2.76 9.86 -12.61
CA THR A 266 -3.08 11.11 -11.91
C THR A 266 -2.80 10.97 -10.41
N ILE A 267 -2.06 11.91 -9.83
CA ILE A 267 -1.80 12.00 -8.38
C ILE A 267 -2.34 13.32 -7.86
N VAL A 268 -3.15 13.27 -6.81
CA VAL A 268 -3.64 14.44 -6.07
C VAL A 268 -3.28 14.28 -4.60
N ASN A 269 -2.45 15.17 -4.08
CA ASN A 269 -2.07 15.20 -2.68
C ASN A 269 -2.78 16.33 -1.94
N ASN A 270 -3.68 15.99 -1.04
CA ASN A 270 -4.41 16.91 -0.16
C ASN A 270 -3.98 16.78 1.32
N GLY A 271 -3.15 15.79 1.66
CA GLY A 271 -2.64 15.57 3.01
C GLY A 271 -1.18 15.98 3.14
N ALA A 272 -0.74 16.32 4.33
CA ALA A 272 0.65 16.67 4.58
C ALA A 272 1.58 15.44 4.42
N LEU A 273 2.72 15.62 3.75
CA LEU A 273 3.80 14.65 3.68
C LEU A 273 5.02 15.27 4.39
N ASP A 274 5.27 14.86 5.62
CA ASP A 274 6.40 15.38 6.41
C ASP A 274 7.50 14.33 6.56
N PHE A 275 8.52 14.49 5.75
CA PHE A 275 9.73 13.67 5.71
C PHE A 275 10.98 14.49 6.08
N SER A 276 10.79 15.60 6.82
CA SER A 276 11.84 16.56 7.16
C SER A 276 12.91 16.01 8.08
N ALA A 277 12.59 14.99 8.88
CA ALA A 277 13.52 14.37 9.81
C ALA A 277 14.38 13.24 9.19
N GLY A 278 14.03 12.76 7.99
CA GLY A 278 14.77 11.71 7.27
C GLY A 278 15.63 12.25 6.14
N THR A 279 16.42 11.38 5.52
CA THR A 279 17.38 11.71 4.47
C THR A 279 17.00 11.04 3.14
N GLY A 280 17.09 11.76 2.03
CA GLY A 280 16.90 11.22 0.68
C GLY A 280 15.46 10.88 0.34
N ASN A 281 14.51 11.55 0.97
CA ASN A 281 13.07 11.27 0.83
C ASN A 281 12.45 12.08 -0.32
N ILE A 282 11.52 11.47 -1.03
CA ILE A 282 10.76 12.10 -2.10
C ILE A 282 9.28 12.17 -1.70
N GLY A 283 8.70 13.38 -1.73
CA GLY A 283 7.29 13.58 -1.44
C GLY A 283 6.40 12.95 -2.50
N ILE A 284 6.52 13.40 -3.76
CA ILE A 284 5.76 12.91 -4.90
C ILE A 284 6.71 12.63 -6.06
N TYR A 285 6.61 11.45 -6.67
CA TYR A 285 7.30 11.08 -7.90
C TYR A 285 6.27 10.76 -8.98
N THR A 286 6.25 11.53 -10.07
CA THR A 286 5.41 11.25 -11.22
C THR A 286 6.26 10.99 -12.47
N THR A 287 5.88 10.02 -13.27
CA THR A 287 6.62 9.55 -14.45
C THR A 287 5.67 9.05 -15.53
N GLY A 288 6.18 8.68 -16.71
CA GLY A 288 5.41 8.01 -17.75
C GLY A 288 4.22 8.84 -18.27
N ALA A 289 4.37 10.15 -18.48
CA ALA A 289 3.33 11.09 -18.85
C ALA A 289 2.21 11.29 -17.79
N GLY A 290 2.43 10.86 -16.54
CA GLY A 290 1.52 11.11 -15.42
C GLY A 290 1.40 12.58 -15.02
N ASN A 291 0.38 12.91 -14.26
CA ASN A 291 0.12 14.25 -13.74
C ASN A 291 -0.02 14.24 -12.24
N ALA A 292 0.81 15.00 -11.53
CA ALA A 292 0.74 15.14 -10.09
C ALA A 292 0.40 16.57 -9.67
N THR A 293 -0.50 16.71 -8.68
CA THR A 293 -0.85 18.00 -8.08
C THR A 293 -0.72 17.91 -6.55
N ASN A 294 0.05 18.83 -5.97
CA ASN A 294 0.14 19.01 -4.53
C ASN A 294 -0.73 20.20 -4.10
N ASN A 295 -1.70 19.96 -3.23
CA ASN A 295 -2.59 20.95 -2.62
C ASN A 295 -2.28 21.19 -1.12
N ALA A 296 -1.28 20.49 -0.56
CA ALA A 296 -0.98 20.48 0.85
C ALA A 296 0.50 20.83 1.13
N ILE A 297 0.97 20.51 2.32
CA ILE A 297 2.36 20.75 2.71
C ILE A 297 3.19 19.49 2.42
N ILE A 298 4.30 19.66 1.73
CA ILE A 298 5.37 18.67 1.62
C ILE A 298 6.61 19.23 2.31
N SER A 299 7.16 18.51 3.29
CA SER A 299 8.39 18.90 3.99
C SER A 299 9.46 17.83 3.77
N ILE A 300 10.65 18.24 3.32
CA ILE A 300 11.75 17.35 2.92
C ILE A 300 12.99 17.65 3.78
N GLY A 301 13.64 16.59 4.25
CA GLY A 301 14.91 16.61 4.98
C GLY A 301 16.15 16.60 4.08
N ASP A 302 17.27 16.19 4.64
CA ASP A 302 18.59 16.23 4.00
C ASP A 302 18.69 15.34 2.76
N SER A 303 19.58 15.70 1.86
CA SER A 303 20.08 14.81 0.81
C SER A 303 21.37 14.13 1.26
N ASN A 304 21.57 12.89 0.83
CA ASN A 304 22.84 12.17 0.99
C ASN A 304 23.59 12.10 -0.35
N SER A 305 24.53 12.99 -0.55
CA SER A 305 25.32 13.04 -1.79
C SER A 305 26.28 11.86 -1.96
N LEU A 306 26.60 11.12 -0.89
CA LEU A 306 27.45 9.93 -0.98
C LEU A 306 26.69 8.72 -1.56
N THR A 307 25.41 8.64 -1.32
CA THR A 307 24.54 7.57 -1.85
C THR A 307 23.69 8.02 -3.04
N ASN A 308 23.83 9.27 -3.49
CA ASN A 308 22.98 9.90 -4.51
C ASN A 308 21.49 9.87 -4.15
N SER A 309 21.15 9.86 -2.85
CA SER A 309 19.77 9.93 -2.35
C SER A 309 19.43 11.40 -2.07
N TYR A 310 18.61 11.99 -2.92
CA TYR A 310 18.24 13.39 -2.81
C TYR A 310 16.89 13.57 -2.13
N GLY A 311 16.81 14.51 -1.17
CA GLY A 311 15.55 15.01 -0.63
C GLY A 311 14.86 15.88 -1.68
N ILE A 312 13.69 15.48 -2.17
CA ILE A 312 12.97 16.20 -3.23
C ILE A 312 11.48 16.28 -2.89
N GLY A 313 10.93 17.49 -2.95
CA GLY A 313 9.49 17.68 -2.74
C GLY A 313 8.66 16.99 -3.82
N MET A 314 8.88 17.36 -5.09
CA MET A 314 8.19 16.76 -6.23
C MET A 314 9.14 16.49 -7.39
N VAL A 315 8.98 15.32 -8.00
CA VAL A 315 9.74 14.90 -9.19
C VAL A 315 8.81 14.74 -10.38
N SER A 316 9.24 15.25 -11.54
CA SER A 316 8.65 15.01 -12.86
C SER A 316 9.70 14.42 -13.79
N ASP A 317 9.43 13.24 -14.32
CA ASP A 317 10.30 12.48 -15.20
C ASP A 317 9.51 11.86 -16.36
N SER A 318 10.19 11.52 -17.45
CA SER A 318 9.63 10.78 -18.60
C SER A 318 8.34 11.38 -19.19
N GLY A 319 8.33 12.70 -19.35
CA GLY A 319 7.22 13.44 -19.99
C GLY A 319 6.04 13.74 -19.07
N SER A 320 6.17 13.55 -17.76
CA SER A 320 5.13 13.82 -16.76
C SER A 320 5.06 15.31 -16.38
N ILE A 321 4.03 15.67 -15.59
CA ILE A 321 3.83 17.02 -15.06
C ILE A 321 3.66 16.94 -13.54
N ALA A 322 4.47 17.70 -12.79
CA ALA A 322 4.29 17.88 -11.35
C ALA A 322 3.96 19.35 -11.04
N ARG A 323 2.84 19.59 -10.35
CA ARG A 323 2.33 20.92 -10.02
C ARG A 323 2.19 21.11 -8.51
N ASN A 324 2.84 22.11 -7.98
CA ASN A 324 2.55 22.65 -6.66
C ASN A 324 1.47 23.73 -6.83
N SER A 325 0.23 23.44 -6.42
CA SER A 325 -0.92 24.33 -6.65
C SER A 325 -0.84 25.61 -5.81
N THR A 326 -1.77 26.53 -6.00
CA THR A 326 -1.84 27.80 -5.23
C THR A 326 -2.00 27.61 -3.73
N THR A 327 -2.51 26.46 -3.28
CA THR A 327 -2.62 26.08 -1.86
C THR A 327 -1.45 25.22 -1.39
N GLY A 328 -0.63 24.72 -2.31
CA GLY A 328 0.48 23.84 -2.03
C GLY A 328 1.69 24.59 -1.47
N THR A 329 2.34 23.99 -0.50
CA THR A 329 3.60 24.49 0.08
C THR A 329 4.64 23.38 0.08
N ILE A 330 5.85 23.67 -0.38
CA ILE A 330 6.98 22.77 -0.30
C ILE A 330 8.02 23.40 0.61
N ASN A 331 8.34 22.74 1.74
CA ASN A 331 9.37 23.15 2.69
C ASN A 331 10.62 22.31 2.46
N VAL A 332 11.68 22.94 2.00
CA VAL A 332 13.01 22.33 1.84
C VAL A 332 13.81 22.59 3.11
N ASN A 333 13.68 21.67 4.08
CA ASN A 333 14.26 21.79 5.42
C ASN A 333 15.66 21.18 5.52
N GLY A 334 16.03 20.34 4.56
CA GLY A 334 17.32 19.64 4.58
C GLY A 334 18.34 20.21 3.60
N ALA A 335 19.62 20.06 3.96
CA ALA A 335 20.75 20.52 3.13
C ALA A 335 20.83 19.74 1.81
N LYS A 336 21.23 20.39 0.74
CA LYS A 336 21.40 19.87 -0.62
C LYS A 336 20.10 19.31 -1.24
N SER A 337 18.95 19.67 -0.69
CA SER A 337 17.65 19.18 -1.11
C SER A 337 16.97 20.15 -2.08
N ILE A 338 15.97 19.63 -2.79
CA ILE A 338 15.34 20.29 -3.93
C ILE A 338 13.82 20.38 -3.70
N GLY A 339 13.25 21.55 -3.94
CA GLY A 339 11.79 21.70 -3.89
C GLY A 339 11.09 20.92 -5.01
N MET A 340 11.40 21.24 -6.27
CA MET A 340 10.85 20.55 -7.44
C MET A 340 11.96 20.19 -8.43
N TYR A 341 11.91 18.99 -8.98
CA TYR A 341 12.87 18.50 -9.95
C TYR A 341 12.19 18.02 -11.23
N ALA A 342 12.67 18.49 -12.38
CA ALA A 342 12.22 18.03 -13.70
C ALA A 342 13.41 17.56 -14.53
N THR A 343 13.26 16.39 -15.17
CA THR A 343 14.28 15.84 -16.07
C THR A 343 13.65 15.15 -17.28
N GLY A 344 14.32 15.29 -18.43
CA GLY A 344 13.88 14.69 -19.68
C GLY A 344 12.90 15.54 -20.47
N ALA A 345 12.99 15.44 -21.80
CA ALA A 345 12.12 16.18 -22.72
C ALA A 345 10.63 15.85 -22.46
N GLY A 346 9.79 16.88 -22.45
CA GLY A 346 8.36 16.78 -22.15
C GLY A 346 8.02 16.79 -20.66
N SER A 347 8.98 16.57 -19.77
CA SER A 347 8.75 16.66 -18.32
C SER A 347 8.62 18.12 -17.89
N LYS A 348 7.73 18.37 -16.92
CA LYS A 348 7.42 19.73 -16.50
C LYS A 348 7.16 19.82 -14.99
N VAL A 349 7.73 20.84 -14.35
CA VAL A 349 7.37 21.24 -12.98
C VAL A 349 6.75 22.64 -13.00
N ILE A 350 5.65 22.81 -12.27
CA ILE A 350 4.88 24.05 -12.19
C ILE A 350 4.70 24.42 -10.72
N ASN A 351 5.24 25.55 -10.31
CA ASN A 351 5.01 26.12 -8.98
C ASN A 351 4.01 27.28 -9.09
N ASP A 352 2.77 27.06 -8.63
CA ASP A 352 1.78 28.13 -8.44
C ASP A 352 1.66 28.55 -6.97
N GLY A 353 2.22 27.74 -6.05
CA GLY A 353 2.17 27.91 -4.61
C GLY A 353 3.47 28.48 -4.05
N VAL A 354 3.91 27.92 -2.95
CA VAL A 354 5.08 28.38 -2.20
C VAL A 354 6.15 27.30 -2.13
N ILE A 355 7.40 27.66 -2.39
CA ILE A 355 8.58 26.84 -2.09
C ILE A 355 9.44 27.61 -1.09
N ASN A 356 9.57 27.10 0.13
CA ASN A 356 10.39 27.65 1.21
C ASN A 356 11.74 26.95 1.28
N LEU A 357 12.81 27.71 1.19
CA LEU A 357 14.20 27.25 1.29
C LEU A 357 14.71 27.59 2.69
N ASN A 358 14.58 26.62 3.61
CA ASN A 358 14.74 26.85 5.05
C ASN A 358 16.16 26.60 5.56
N THR A 359 17.04 26.05 4.71
CA THR A 359 18.42 25.73 5.08
C THR A 359 19.40 26.00 3.93
N SER A 360 20.69 25.91 4.24
CA SER A 360 21.77 26.14 3.28
C SER A 360 21.87 25.04 2.21
N GLN A 361 22.45 25.37 1.07
CA GLN A 361 22.69 24.47 -0.06
C GLN A 361 21.41 23.91 -0.68
N THR A 362 20.29 24.60 -0.55
CA THR A 362 18.99 24.15 -1.11
C THR A 362 18.72 24.77 -2.47
N THR A 363 17.89 24.07 -3.26
CA THR A 363 17.45 24.52 -4.58
C THR A 363 15.91 24.51 -4.64
N GLY A 364 15.31 25.61 -5.07
CA GLY A 364 13.85 25.68 -5.22
C GLY A 364 13.37 24.81 -6.38
N MET A 365 13.86 25.05 -7.58
CA MET A 365 13.55 24.22 -8.75
C MET A 365 14.87 23.82 -9.44
N PHE A 366 15.02 22.55 -9.80
CA PHE A 366 16.14 22.04 -10.59
C PHE A 366 15.59 21.42 -11.88
N ILE A 367 16.02 21.92 -13.03
CA ILE A 367 15.44 21.58 -14.34
C ILE A 367 16.57 21.23 -15.29
N GLU A 368 16.52 20.03 -15.87
CA GLU A 368 17.59 19.58 -16.76
C GLU A 368 17.09 18.67 -17.89
N ASN A 369 18.00 18.36 -18.82
CA ASN A 369 17.80 17.39 -19.91
C ASN A 369 16.59 17.71 -20.79
N GLY A 370 16.37 19.00 -21.10
CA GLY A 370 15.27 19.46 -21.97
C GLY A 370 13.91 19.54 -21.28
N ALA A 371 13.84 19.41 -19.97
CA ALA A 371 12.62 19.61 -19.20
C ALA A 371 12.26 21.10 -19.06
N GLU A 372 11.03 21.40 -18.65
CA GLU A 372 10.50 22.74 -18.46
C GLU A 372 10.12 23.00 -17.00
N GLY A 373 10.44 24.19 -16.49
CA GLY A 373 9.98 24.71 -15.20
C GLY A 373 9.17 25.98 -15.39
N ILE A 374 8.04 26.09 -14.71
CA ILE A 374 7.21 27.30 -14.68
C ILE A 374 7.05 27.73 -13.22
N ASN A 375 7.48 28.93 -12.89
CA ASN A 375 7.20 29.52 -11.58
C ASN A 375 6.19 30.65 -11.75
N ASN A 376 4.98 30.45 -11.24
CA ASN A 376 3.92 31.46 -11.14
C ASN A 376 3.75 31.93 -9.69
N GLY A 377 4.28 31.19 -8.72
CA GLY A 377 4.14 31.41 -7.28
C GLY A 377 5.37 32.06 -6.66
N LEU A 378 5.68 31.66 -5.45
CA LEU A 378 6.77 32.20 -4.64
C LEU A 378 7.84 31.13 -4.38
N ILE A 379 9.10 31.45 -4.66
CA ILE A 379 10.27 30.73 -4.17
C ILE A 379 11.01 31.66 -3.24
N THR A 380 11.21 31.30 -1.99
CA THR A 380 11.80 32.21 -1.00
C THR A 380 12.67 31.51 0.02
N THR A 381 13.72 32.21 0.48
CA THR A 381 14.44 31.82 1.70
C THR A 381 13.67 32.29 2.93
N THR A 382 13.53 31.43 3.92
CA THR A 382 12.90 31.75 5.21
C THR A 382 13.87 31.54 6.39
N GLY A 383 14.94 30.76 6.19
CA GLY A 383 16.00 30.56 7.18
C GLY A 383 16.91 31.79 7.30
N THR A 384 17.30 32.17 8.51
CA THR A 384 18.29 33.22 8.76
C THR A 384 19.73 32.66 8.64
N GLY A 385 20.61 33.38 7.95
CA GLY A 385 21.99 32.96 7.77
C GLY A 385 22.19 31.77 6.84
N THR A 386 21.27 31.51 5.95
CA THR A 386 21.38 30.47 4.91
C THR A 386 22.40 30.88 3.86
N THR A 387 23.20 29.93 3.38
CA THR A 387 24.24 30.15 2.36
C THR A 387 24.11 29.16 1.21
N GLN A 388 24.57 29.54 0.02
CA GLN A 388 24.54 28.67 -1.18
C GLN A 388 23.14 28.23 -1.56
N VAL A 389 22.12 29.07 -1.36
CA VAL A 389 20.74 28.82 -1.76
C VAL A 389 20.56 29.20 -3.21
N THR A 390 19.88 28.36 -3.97
CA THR A 390 19.55 28.57 -5.38
C THR A 390 18.04 28.59 -5.59
N GLY A 391 17.49 29.68 -6.11
CA GLY A 391 16.06 29.75 -6.43
C GLY A 391 15.69 28.76 -7.53
N VAL A 392 16.35 28.85 -8.68
CA VAL A 392 16.19 27.94 -9.81
C VAL A 392 17.55 27.60 -10.42
N ALA A 393 17.81 26.34 -10.64
CA ALA A 393 18.99 25.84 -11.35
C ALA A 393 18.56 25.21 -12.69
N LEU A 394 19.22 25.62 -13.76
CA LEU A 394 19.02 25.07 -15.11
C LEU A 394 20.29 24.35 -15.57
N LYS A 395 20.13 23.16 -16.15
CA LYS A 395 21.23 22.38 -16.68
C LYS A 395 20.81 21.64 -17.95
N THR A 396 21.72 21.42 -18.87
CA THR A 396 21.56 20.56 -20.05
C THR A 396 20.23 20.81 -20.81
N GLY A 397 20.01 22.06 -21.25
CA GLY A 397 18.83 22.41 -22.07
C GLY A 397 17.52 22.58 -21.28
N GLY A 398 17.59 22.66 -19.94
CA GLY A 398 16.42 23.00 -19.13
C GLY A 398 15.88 24.39 -19.47
N ILE A 399 14.56 24.57 -19.45
CA ILE A 399 13.85 25.80 -19.81
C ILE A 399 13.09 26.32 -18.57
N LEU A 400 13.19 27.63 -18.29
CA LEU A 400 12.43 28.29 -17.23
C LEU A 400 11.53 29.37 -17.81
N THR A 401 10.27 29.36 -17.37
CA THR A 401 9.35 30.52 -17.47
C THR A 401 9.07 31.01 -16.04
N ASN A 402 9.49 32.23 -15.71
CA ASN A 402 9.24 32.83 -14.41
C ASN A 402 8.24 33.99 -14.51
N ASN A 403 7.01 33.76 -14.04
CA ASN A 403 5.94 34.76 -13.94
C ASN A 403 5.72 35.19 -12.47
N GLY A 404 6.28 34.45 -11.52
CA GLY A 404 6.14 34.67 -10.08
C GLY A 404 7.32 35.38 -9.46
N THR A 405 7.51 35.18 -8.16
CA THR A 405 8.55 35.83 -7.38
C THR A 405 9.62 34.80 -6.94
N ILE A 406 10.88 35.15 -7.13
CA ILE A 406 12.03 34.44 -6.55
C ILE A 406 12.74 35.42 -5.62
N ASN A 407 12.66 35.16 -4.33
CA ASN A 407 13.21 36.03 -3.29
C ASN A 407 14.27 35.27 -2.47
N ILE A 408 15.53 35.45 -2.79
CA ILE A 408 16.68 34.79 -2.15
C ILE A 408 17.44 35.82 -1.32
N ASN A 409 17.10 35.86 -0.03
CA ASN A 409 17.76 36.71 0.95
C ASN A 409 18.67 35.84 1.82
N THR A 410 19.99 35.89 1.63
CA THR A 410 20.99 35.08 2.34
C THR A 410 21.84 35.95 3.26
#